data_749202edf67f512e38a16d7c69b3da5e
#
_entry.id   749202edf67f512e38a16d7c69b3da5e
#
_cell.length_a   1.000
_cell.length_b   1.000
_cell.length_c   1.000
_cell.angle_alpha   90.00
_cell.angle_beta   90.00
_cell.angle_gamma   90.00
#
_symmetry.space_group_name_H-M   'P 1'
#
loop_
_entity.id
_entity.type
_entity.pdbx_description
1 polymer ?
#
loop_
_entity_poly.entity_id
_entity_poly.type
_entity_poly.pdbx_seq_one_letter_code
_entity_poly.pdbx_strand_id
1 'polypeptide(L)'
;GEETWCQLFSEPGAGSDLAGLTTHAELDGDEWVVSGQKVWNTSAHHADLGLLVARTDWDAPKHRGLTYFALPMNQEGVEIRPLMQMNKHSSFNEVFMTEARIPKNHIIGSAGDGWAVALTTLAFERGFASLKKPKYAKHKSRIIEEAETEATEHFKVYSWYPQRAGRVDLVEEHAKQQQKNSDPNIRQEIVKLLTLHKVGELTAARAKAARKLGRAPGAEGSIGKLMSSNVARQANKAHTLIAGAKGMLSGTNDKFEEVIAEILVSTPAKSIAGGTDEIQRNIIGERVLGL
;
A
#
# COMPACT_ATOMS: atom_id res chain seq x y z
N GLY A 1 -5.90 4.69 -19.69
CA GLY A 1 -6.94 5.01 -18.73
C GLY A 1 -8.34 4.62 -19.17
N GLU A 2 -8.47 3.57 -20.01
CA GLU A 2 -9.79 3.06 -20.45
C GLU A 2 -10.33 2.01 -19.49
N GLU A 3 -9.47 1.32 -18.75
CA GLU A 3 -9.80 0.30 -17.77
C GLU A 3 -9.12 0.56 -16.43
N THR A 4 -9.80 0.21 -15.35
CA THR A 4 -9.29 0.26 -13.99
C THR A 4 -9.08 -1.14 -13.44
N TRP A 5 -7.98 -1.33 -12.70
CA TRP A 5 -7.58 -2.62 -12.18
C TRP A 5 -7.43 -2.58 -10.66
N CYS A 6 -7.85 -3.64 -9.98
CA CYS A 6 -7.57 -3.85 -8.56
C CYS A 6 -6.70 -5.08 -8.34
N GLN A 7 -6.10 -5.17 -7.15
CA GLN A 7 -5.24 -6.30 -6.77
C GLN A 7 -6.02 -7.25 -5.84
N LEU A 8 -6.09 -8.53 -6.23
CA LEU A 8 -6.82 -9.59 -5.52
C LEU A 8 -5.84 -10.65 -5.01
N PHE A 9 -5.05 -10.29 -3.97
CA PHE A 9 -3.99 -11.16 -3.45
C PHE A 9 -4.36 -11.75 -2.10
N SER A 10 -4.42 -10.90 -1.07
CA SER A 10 -4.60 -11.32 0.32
C SER A 10 -5.95 -11.96 0.57
N GLU A 11 -5.97 -12.93 1.49
CA GLU A 11 -7.18 -13.57 2.01
C GLU A 11 -7.23 -13.39 3.53
N PRO A 12 -8.36 -13.62 4.19
CA PRO A 12 -8.45 -13.58 5.66
C PRO A 12 -7.39 -14.45 6.35
N GLY A 13 -7.04 -15.61 5.77
CA GLY A 13 -6.02 -16.54 6.26
C GLY A 13 -4.64 -16.43 5.60
N ALA A 14 -4.46 -15.59 4.58
CA ALA A 14 -3.24 -15.53 3.78
C ALA A 14 -2.83 -14.08 3.47
N GLY A 15 -1.96 -13.52 4.31
CA GLY A 15 -1.39 -12.19 4.15
C GLY A 15 0.13 -12.26 3.93
N SER A 16 0.92 -12.30 5.00
CA SER A 16 2.38 -12.48 4.91
C SER A 16 2.77 -13.79 4.25
N ASP A 17 2.05 -14.86 4.55
CA ASP A 17 2.13 -16.13 3.85
C ASP A 17 1.15 -16.17 2.68
N LEU A 18 1.38 -15.29 1.70
CA LEU A 18 0.51 -15.17 0.53
C LEU A 18 0.39 -16.48 -0.26
N ALA A 19 1.47 -17.27 -0.35
CA ALA A 19 1.43 -18.56 -1.04
C ALA A 19 0.53 -19.60 -0.35
N GLY A 20 0.10 -19.34 0.89
CA GLY A 20 -0.87 -20.15 1.61
C GLY A 20 -2.34 -19.87 1.24
N LEU A 21 -2.59 -19.06 0.22
CA LEU A 21 -3.94 -18.74 -0.24
C LEU A 21 -4.75 -20.00 -0.65
N THR A 22 -6.06 -19.89 -0.45
CA THR A 22 -7.03 -20.99 -0.64
C THR A 22 -8.04 -20.74 -1.76
N THR A 23 -8.15 -19.51 -2.26
CA THR A 23 -8.91 -19.23 -3.48
C THR A 23 -8.40 -20.15 -4.58
N HIS A 24 -9.27 -20.93 -5.21
CA HIS A 24 -8.92 -21.91 -6.21
C HIS A 24 -9.58 -21.63 -7.55
N ALA A 25 -8.95 -22.13 -8.59
CA ALA A 25 -9.45 -22.05 -9.95
C ALA A 25 -9.30 -23.42 -10.63
N GLU A 26 -10.38 -23.90 -11.22
CA GLU A 26 -10.42 -25.16 -11.97
C GLU A 26 -10.79 -24.87 -13.43
N LEU A 27 -10.14 -25.58 -14.37
CA LEU A 27 -10.42 -25.41 -15.80
C LEU A 27 -11.67 -26.21 -16.16
N ASP A 28 -12.67 -25.53 -16.70
CA ASP A 28 -13.91 -26.10 -17.21
C ASP A 28 -14.08 -25.70 -18.70
N GLY A 29 -13.66 -26.56 -19.60
CA GLY A 29 -13.66 -26.27 -21.04
C GLY A 29 -12.73 -25.10 -21.40
N ASP A 30 -13.31 -24.01 -21.86
CA ASP A 30 -12.58 -22.80 -22.27
C ASP A 30 -12.58 -21.68 -21.23
N GLU A 31 -12.99 -21.98 -19.99
CA GLU A 31 -13.02 -21.04 -18.89
C GLU A 31 -12.44 -21.63 -17.61
N TRP A 32 -11.92 -20.78 -16.75
CA TRP A 32 -11.57 -21.10 -15.37
C TRP A 32 -12.74 -20.74 -14.46
N VAL A 33 -13.11 -21.65 -13.59
CA VAL A 33 -14.13 -21.47 -12.55
C VAL A 33 -13.42 -21.17 -11.25
N VAL A 34 -13.67 -20.00 -10.66
CA VAL A 34 -12.96 -19.51 -9.49
C VAL A 34 -13.88 -19.38 -8.30
N SER A 35 -13.47 -19.93 -7.16
CA SER A 35 -14.16 -19.75 -5.88
C SER A 35 -13.18 -19.39 -4.77
N GLY A 36 -13.59 -18.47 -3.89
CA GLY A 36 -12.79 -18.01 -2.75
C GLY A 36 -13.14 -16.59 -2.30
N GLN A 37 -12.30 -16.07 -1.41
CA GLN A 37 -12.48 -14.73 -0.85
C GLN A 37 -11.15 -13.98 -0.84
N LYS A 38 -11.16 -12.74 -1.31
CA LYS A 38 -10.04 -11.80 -1.20
C LYS A 38 -10.40 -10.65 -0.27
N VAL A 39 -9.40 -10.08 0.38
CA VAL A 39 -9.59 -9.00 1.36
C VAL A 39 -8.50 -7.92 1.20
N TRP A 40 -8.78 -6.72 1.69
CA TRP A 40 -7.92 -5.53 1.59
C TRP A 40 -7.73 -5.04 0.15
N ASN A 41 -8.74 -5.25 -0.69
CA ASN A 41 -8.69 -4.88 -2.10
C ASN A 41 -9.01 -3.41 -2.29
N THR A 42 -7.99 -2.59 -2.52
CA THR A 42 -8.15 -1.15 -2.73
C THR A 42 -8.96 -0.90 -3.99
N SER A 43 -10.02 -0.09 -3.87
CA SER A 43 -10.85 0.38 -4.99
C SER A 43 -11.48 -0.74 -5.85
N ALA A 44 -11.63 -1.96 -5.33
CA ALA A 44 -12.21 -3.07 -6.09
C ALA A 44 -13.62 -2.77 -6.61
N HIS A 45 -14.39 -1.93 -5.89
CA HIS A 45 -15.74 -1.50 -6.29
C HIS A 45 -15.77 -0.55 -7.51
N HIS A 46 -14.63 -0.13 -8.01
CA HIS A 46 -14.47 0.70 -9.22
C HIS A 46 -13.67 -0.01 -10.30
N ALA A 47 -13.22 -1.24 -10.06
CA ALA A 47 -12.33 -1.94 -10.96
C ALA A 47 -13.10 -2.72 -12.03
N ASP A 48 -12.64 -2.62 -13.27
CA ASP A 48 -13.12 -3.43 -14.38
C ASP A 48 -12.50 -4.84 -14.35
N LEU A 49 -11.23 -4.91 -13.94
CA LEU A 49 -10.45 -6.14 -13.90
C LEU A 49 -9.72 -6.30 -12.56
N GLY A 50 -9.60 -7.54 -12.10
CA GLY A 50 -8.85 -7.94 -10.91
C GLY A 50 -7.58 -8.71 -11.25
N LEU A 51 -6.43 -8.27 -10.73
CA LEU A 51 -5.18 -9.03 -10.75
C LEU A 51 -5.28 -10.14 -9.69
N LEU A 52 -5.76 -11.31 -10.07
CA LEU A 52 -6.07 -12.40 -9.17
C LEU A 52 -4.96 -13.45 -9.11
N VAL A 53 -4.54 -13.81 -7.89
CA VAL A 53 -3.74 -15.02 -7.64
C VAL A 53 -4.65 -16.09 -7.05
N ALA A 54 -4.71 -17.24 -7.70
CA ALA A 54 -5.49 -18.39 -7.25
C ALA A 54 -4.69 -19.69 -7.38
N ARG A 55 -5.08 -20.70 -6.61
CA ARG A 55 -4.49 -22.03 -6.66
C ARG A 55 -5.15 -22.86 -7.76
N THR A 56 -4.33 -23.40 -8.64
CA THR A 56 -4.76 -24.28 -9.73
C THR A 56 -4.24 -25.70 -9.59
N ASP A 57 -3.25 -25.91 -8.72
CA ASP A 57 -2.66 -27.23 -8.46
C ASP A 57 -2.36 -27.37 -6.96
N TRP A 58 -3.02 -28.32 -6.30
CA TRP A 58 -2.85 -28.63 -4.89
C TRP A 58 -1.72 -29.62 -4.61
N ASP A 59 -1.31 -30.39 -5.60
CA ASP A 59 -0.26 -31.41 -5.48
C ASP A 59 1.12 -30.81 -5.73
N ALA A 60 1.18 -29.68 -6.41
CA ALA A 60 2.42 -28.95 -6.65
C ALA A 60 2.99 -28.32 -5.38
N PRO A 61 4.31 -28.09 -5.30
CA PRO A 61 4.92 -27.30 -4.24
C PRO A 61 4.21 -25.94 -4.10
N LYS A 62 4.04 -25.48 -2.87
CA LYS A 62 3.21 -24.33 -2.46
C LYS A 62 3.25 -23.12 -3.42
N HIS A 63 4.45 -22.72 -3.87
CA HIS A 63 4.64 -21.59 -4.77
C HIS A 63 4.44 -21.90 -6.25
N ARG A 64 4.41 -23.18 -6.63
CA ARG A 64 4.25 -23.62 -8.03
C ARG A 64 2.83 -24.01 -8.40
N GLY A 65 1.97 -24.18 -7.40
CA GLY A 65 0.54 -24.47 -7.62
C GLY A 65 -0.33 -23.23 -7.83
N LEU A 66 0.27 -22.05 -8.05
CA LEU A 66 -0.44 -20.79 -8.17
C LEU A 66 -0.43 -20.29 -9.61
N THR A 67 -1.56 -19.74 -10.04
CA THR A 67 -1.72 -19.11 -11.35
C THR A 67 -2.22 -17.68 -11.17
N TYR A 68 -1.87 -16.82 -12.10
CA TYR A 68 -2.21 -15.40 -12.07
C TYR A 68 -3.19 -15.08 -13.20
N PHE A 69 -4.27 -14.38 -12.88
CA PHE A 69 -5.38 -14.15 -13.80
C PHE A 69 -5.76 -12.67 -13.88
N ALA A 70 -6.32 -12.29 -15.02
CA ALA A 70 -7.13 -11.09 -15.18
C ALA A 70 -8.61 -11.48 -15.01
N LEU A 71 -9.17 -11.27 -13.80
CA LEU A 71 -10.57 -11.57 -13.49
C LEU A 71 -11.46 -10.41 -13.92
N PRO A 72 -12.44 -10.60 -14.81
CA PRO A 72 -13.50 -9.61 -15.03
C PRO A 72 -14.29 -9.39 -13.72
N MET A 73 -14.35 -8.14 -13.25
CA MET A 73 -14.98 -7.84 -11.94
C MET A 73 -16.50 -7.70 -12.04
N ASN A 74 -17.01 -7.28 -13.20
CA ASN A 74 -18.44 -7.10 -13.43
C ASN A 74 -19.06 -8.35 -14.05
N GLN A 75 -19.34 -9.35 -13.24
CA GLN A 75 -19.95 -10.60 -13.66
C GLN A 75 -20.75 -11.24 -12.53
N GLU A 76 -21.61 -12.21 -12.87
CA GLU A 76 -22.24 -13.08 -11.90
C GLU A 76 -21.16 -13.92 -11.16
N GLY A 77 -21.39 -14.16 -9.86
CA GLY A 77 -20.43 -14.85 -9.00
C GLY A 77 -19.32 -13.97 -8.40
N VAL A 78 -19.23 -12.68 -8.73
CA VAL A 78 -18.35 -11.74 -8.05
C VAL A 78 -19.15 -10.76 -7.21
N GLU A 79 -18.98 -10.81 -5.89
CA GLU A 79 -19.61 -9.89 -4.95
C GLU A 79 -18.54 -9.03 -4.25
N ILE A 80 -18.70 -7.71 -4.27
CA ILE A 80 -17.76 -6.77 -3.68
C ILE A 80 -18.43 -6.08 -2.49
N ARG A 81 -17.81 -6.19 -1.31
CA ARG A 81 -18.31 -5.57 -0.07
C ARG A 81 -17.31 -4.56 0.45
N PRO A 82 -17.70 -3.28 0.65
CA PRO A 82 -16.84 -2.29 1.29
C PRO A 82 -16.45 -2.71 2.71
N LEU A 83 -15.18 -2.51 3.07
CA LEU A 83 -14.64 -2.82 4.37
C LEU A 83 -14.38 -1.54 5.16
N MET A 84 -15.15 -1.33 6.23
CA MET A 84 -14.99 -0.18 7.11
C MET A 84 -13.73 -0.33 7.97
N GLN A 85 -12.80 0.61 7.82
CA GLN A 85 -11.56 0.67 8.56
C GLN A 85 -11.74 1.39 9.91
N MET A 86 -10.77 1.27 10.82
CA MET A 86 -10.80 1.95 12.13
C MET A 86 -10.89 3.47 12.02
N ASN A 87 -10.33 4.05 10.96
CA ASN A 87 -10.41 5.48 10.65
C ASN A 87 -11.71 5.89 9.94
N LYS A 88 -12.70 5.00 9.86
CA LYS A 88 -14.00 5.17 9.20
C LYS A 88 -13.95 5.37 7.68
N HIS A 89 -12.80 5.16 7.04
CA HIS A 89 -12.73 5.08 5.59
C HIS A 89 -13.08 3.67 5.08
N SER A 90 -13.59 3.58 3.86
CA SER A 90 -13.97 2.34 3.18
C SER A 90 -13.28 2.23 1.82
N SER A 91 -11.98 2.52 1.76
CA SER A 91 -11.20 2.39 0.52
C SER A 91 -10.82 0.95 0.19
N PHE A 92 -10.89 0.05 1.18
CA PHE A 92 -10.70 -1.39 1.00
C PHE A 92 -12.01 -2.12 0.86
N ASN A 93 -11.94 -3.28 0.22
CA ASN A 93 -13.08 -4.16 0.01
C ASN A 93 -12.71 -5.60 0.33
N GLU A 94 -13.72 -6.40 0.58
CA GLU A 94 -13.73 -7.85 0.45
C GLU A 94 -14.32 -8.20 -0.91
N VAL A 95 -13.78 -9.19 -1.57
CA VAL A 95 -14.26 -9.70 -2.86
C VAL A 95 -14.52 -11.19 -2.71
N PHE A 96 -15.78 -11.57 -2.82
CA PHE A 96 -16.22 -12.95 -2.78
C PHE A 96 -16.40 -13.45 -4.21
N MET A 97 -15.86 -14.61 -4.49
CA MET A 97 -15.99 -15.29 -5.77
C MET A 97 -16.68 -16.62 -5.54
N THR A 98 -17.81 -16.84 -6.21
CA THR A 98 -18.60 -18.07 -6.19
C THR A 98 -18.79 -18.50 -7.61
N GLU A 99 -17.98 -19.46 -8.06
CA GLU A 99 -17.97 -19.96 -9.44
C GLU A 99 -17.81 -18.85 -10.49
N ALA A 100 -17.05 -17.78 -10.15
CA ALA A 100 -16.75 -16.72 -11.08
C ALA A 100 -15.98 -17.25 -12.30
N ARG A 101 -16.29 -16.75 -13.49
CA ARG A 101 -15.76 -17.25 -14.75
C ARG A 101 -14.62 -16.36 -15.28
N ILE A 102 -13.53 -16.98 -15.69
CA ILE A 102 -12.39 -16.30 -16.33
C ILE A 102 -12.11 -17.00 -17.67
N PRO A 103 -12.12 -16.28 -18.79
CA PRO A 103 -11.72 -16.86 -20.07
C PRO A 103 -10.33 -17.50 -19.99
N LYS A 104 -10.15 -18.65 -20.62
CA LYS A 104 -8.92 -19.45 -20.56
C LYS A 104 -7.65 -18.66 -20.92
N ASN A 105 -7.77 -17.71 -21.83
CA ASN A 105 -6.68 -16.85 -22.29
C ASN A 105 -6.40 -15.64 -21.38
N HIS A 106 -7.17 -15.45 -20.29
CA HIS A 106 -6.94 -14.38 -19.30
C HIS A 106 -5.92 -14.78 -18.21
N ILE A 107 -5.07 -15.77 -18.47
CA ILE A 107 -3.90 -16.04 -17.64
C ILE A 107 -2.81 -15.01 -17.94
N ILE A 108 -2.18 -14.48 -16.91
CA ILE A 108 -1.00 -13.62 -17.03
C ILE A 108 0.23 -14.48 -16.69
N GLY A 109 1.05 -14.75 -17.70
CA GLY A 109 2.11 -15.76 -17.65
C GLY A 109 1.60 -17.15 -18.05
N SER A 110 2.05 -18.19 -17.36
CA SER A 110 1.62 -19.58 -17.58
C SER A 110 0.96 -20.14 -16.32
N ALA A 111 0.19 -21.20 -16.45
CA ALA A 111 -0.34 -21.94 -15.30
C ALA A 111 0.83 -22.45 -14.43
N GLY A 112 0.77 -22.22 -13.12
CA GLY A 112 1.84 -22.53 -12.18
C GLY A 112 2.90 -21.43 -11.99
N ASP A 113 2.94 -20.39 -12.84
CA ASP A 113 3.90 -19.27 -12.74
C ASP A 113 3.36 -18.10 -11.89
N GLY A 114 2.16 -18.22 -11.34
CA GLY A 114 1.47 -17.12 -10.65
C GLY A 114 2.26 -16.49 -9.53
N TRP A 115 3.10 -17.25 -8.83
CA TRP A 115 3.97 -16.71 -7.78
C TRP A 115 5.04 -15.75 -8.34
N ALA A 116 5.68 -16.13 -9.45
CA ALA A 116 6.70 -15.29 -10.08
C ALA A 116 6.11 -13.98 -10.61
N VAL A 117 4.90 -14.05 -11.20
CA VAL A 117 4.15 -12.89 -11.68
C VAL A 117 3.74 -12.00 -10.50
N ALA A 118 3.23 -12.57 -9.40
CA ALA A 118 2.86 -11.83 -8.19
C ALA A 118 4.07 -11.09 -7.57
N LEU A 119 5.23 -11.75 -7.50
CA LEU A 119 6.47 -11.11 -7.01
C LEU A 119 6.89 -9.94 -7.90
N THR A 120 6.71 -10.05 -9.21
CA THR A 120 6.96 -8.96 -10.16
C THR A 120 6.03 -7.79 -9.90
N THR A 121 4.72 -8.03 -9.76
CA THR A 121 3.73 -7.00 -9.40
C THR A 121 4.10 -6.28 -8.11
N LEU A 122 4.44 -7.03 -7.05
CA LEU A 122 4.85 -6.46 -5.75
C LEU A 122 6.16 -5.66 -5.83
N ALA A 123 7.07 -6.03 -6.73
CA ALA A 123 8.30 -5.27 -6.94
C ALA A 123 8.03 -3.92 -7.60
N PHE A 124 7.13 -3.87 -8.59
CA PHE A 124 6.70 -2.63 -9.23
C PHE A 124 5.86 -1.75 -8.31
N GLU A 125 4.97 -2.32 -7.50
CA GLU A 125 4.20 -1.60 -6.47
C GLU A 125 5.12 -0.80 -5.54
N ARG A 126 6.21 -1.40 -5.06
CA ARG A 126 7.21 -0.71 -4.23
C ARG A 126 7.92 0.44 -4.95
N GLY A 127 7.98 0.39 -6.28
CA GLY A 127 8.53 1.44 -7.14
C GLY A 127 7.56 2.56 -7.47
N PHE A 128 6.25 2.39 -7.21
CA PHE A 128 5.20 3.28 -7.66
C PHE A 128 5.37 4.73 -7.15
N ALA A 129 5.80 4.90 -5.90
CA ALA A 129 6.11 6.21 -5.32
C ALA A 129 7.26 6.96 -6.03
N SER A 130 8.03 6.28 -6.87
CA SER A 130 9.14 6.86 -7.64
C SER A 130 8.80 7.15 -9.10
N LEU A 131 7.56 6.87 -9.55
CA LEU A 131 7.11 7.21 -10.89
C LEU A 131 7.20 8.73 -11.09
N LYS A 132 7.94 9.13 -12.10
CA LYS A 132 8.01 10.53 -12.47
C LYS A 132 6.65 10.94 -13.02
N LYS A 133 6.12 12.08 -12.55
CA LYS A 133 5.02 12.73 -13.25
C LYS A 133 5.41 12.88 -14.73
N PRO A 134 4.51 12.57 -15.68
CA PRO A 134 4.79 12.79 -17.09
C PRO A 134 5.21 14.25 -17.28
N LYS A 135 6.26 14.47 -18.05
CA LYS A 135 6.61 15.83 -18.46
C LYS A 135 5.61 16.20 -19.56
N TYR A 136 4.68 17.04 -19.23
CA TYR A 136 3.77 17.62 -20.23
C TYR A 136 4.57 18.38 -21.29
N ALA A 137 4.05 18.40 -22.52
CA ALA A 137 4.66 19.14 -23.62
C ALA A 137 4.84 20.63 -23.24
N LYS A 138 5.86 21.27 -23.77
CA LYS A 138 6.21 22.67 -23.45
C LYS A 138 5.11 23.69 -23.78
N HIS A 139 4.08 23.32 -24.55
CA HIS A 139 2.94 24.17 -24.85
C HIS A 139 1.79 23.81 -23.89
N LYS A 140 1.51 24.71 -22.95
CA LYS A 140 0.32 24.65 -22.12
C LYS A 140 -0.89 24.94 -23.00
N SER A 141 -1.69 23.91 -23.27
CA SER A 141 -3.04 24.11 -23.80
C SER A 141 -4.00 24.30 -22.63
N ARG A 142 -5.16 24.93 -22.89
CA ARG A 142 -6.24 25.09 -21.91
C ARG A 142 -6.58 23.77 -21.23
N ILE A 143 -6.62 22.66 -21.98
CA ILE A 143 -6.91 21.31 -21.45
C ILE A 143 -5.86 20.87 -20.44
N ILE A 144 -4.57 21.16 -20.67
CA ILE A 144 -3.49 20.82 -19.73
C ILE A 144 -3.60 21.66 -18.46
N GLU A 145 -3.94 22.95 -18.56
CA GLU A 145 -4.14 23.82 -17.40
C GLU A 145 -5.35 23.41 -16.57
N GLU A 146 -6.45 23.03 -17.20
CA GLU A 146 -7.64 22.48 -16.52
C GLU A 146 -7.27 21.16 -15.82
N ALA A 147 -6.60 20.23 -16.49
CA ALA A 147 -6.18 18.96 -15.90
C ALA A 147 -5.17 19.14 -14.75
N GLU A 148 -4.23 20.10 -14.84
CA GLU A 148 -3.31 20.46 -13.75
C GLU A 148 -4.07 21.05 -12.54
N THR A 149 -5.10 21.85 -12.81
CA THR A 149 -5.95 22.45 -11.76
C THR A 149 -6.78 21.37 -11.07
N GLU A 150 -7.46 20.51 -11.80
CA GLU A 150 -8.23 19.40 -11.25
C GLU A 150 -7.31 18.43 -10.47
N ALA A 151 -6.15 18.07 -11.02
CA ALA A 151 -5.17 17.25 -10.33
C ALA A 151 -4.69 17.92 -9.04
N THR A 152 -4.47 19.23 -9.04
CA THR A 152 -4.05 19.98 -7.85
C THR A 152 -5.13 19.98 -6.79
N GLU A 153 -6.38 20.21 -7.15
CA GLU A 153 -7.53 20.16 -6.24
C GLU A 153 -7.73 18.75 -5.67
N HIS A 154 -7.68 17.72 -6.54
CA HIS A 154 -7.75 16.34 -6.12
C HIS A 154 -6.61 15.97 -5.14
N PHE A 155 -5.38 16.36 -5.44
CA PHE A 155 -4.24 16.08 -4.58
C PHE A 155 -4.17 16.96 -3.33
N LYS A 156 -4.88 18.07 -3.22
CA LYS A 156 -5.04 18.81 -1.96
C LYS A 156 -5.68 17.93 -0.88
N VAL A 157 -6.70 17.17 -1.23
CA VAL A 157 -7.33 16.19 -0.31
C VAL A 157 -6.29 15.19 0.17
N TYR A 158 -5.46 14.66 -0.74
CA TYR A 158 -4.39 13.72 -0.39
C TYR A 158 -3.24 14.35 0.42
N SER A 159 -3.03 15.67 0.34
CA SER A 159 -2.02 16.34 1.17
C SER A 159 -2.38 16.30 2.65
N TRP A 160 -3.67 16.20 2.97
CA TRP A 160 -4.22 16.04 4.31
C TRP A 160 -4.48 14.59 4.70
N TYR A 161 -4.26 13.63 3.79
CA TYR A 161 -4.54 12.23 4.04
C TYR A 161 -3.51 11.64 5.02
N PRO A 162 -3.94 11.09 6.17
CA PRO A 162 -3.07 10.68 7.27
C PRO A 162 -2.13 9.53 6.95
N GLN A 163 -2.35 8.83 5.85
CA GLN A 163 -1.51 7.71 5.39
C GLN A 163 -0.09 8.12 4.99
N ARG A 164 0.21 9.42 4.94
CA ARG A 164 1.58 9.89 4.76
C ARG A 164 2.36 9.74 6.08
N ALA A 165 2.97 8.57 6.26
CA ALA A 165 4.05 8.31 7.24
C ALA A 165 3.95 9.09 8.57
N GLY A 166 2.74 9.17 9.16
CA GLY A 166 2.49 9.82 10.43
C GLY A 166 2.58 11.35 10.43
N ARG A 167 2.60 11.99 9.24
CA ARG A 167 2.59 13.45 9.10
C ARG A 167 3.71 14.15 9.88
N VAL A 168 4.94 13.74 9.56
CA VAL A 168 6.17 14.36 10.11
C VAL A 168 6.17 15.89 9.93
N ASP A 169 5.61 16.37 8.81
CA ASP A 169 5.47 17.76 8.46
C ASP A 169 4.61 18.58 9.44
N LEU A 170 3.74 17.95 10.21
CA LEU A 170 2.85 18.63 11.17
C LEU A 170 3.38 18.64 12.61
N VAL A 171 4.43 17.89 12.93
CA VAL A 171 4.83 17.65 14.32
C VAL A 171 5.27 18.91 15.06
N GLU A 172 6.00 19.80 14.39
CA GLU A 172 6.46 21.06 15.00
C GLU A 172 5.31 22.03 15.23
N GLU A 173 4.42 22.16 14.24
CA GLU A 173 3.25 23.01 14.34
C GLU A 173 2.31 22.51 15.44
N HIS A 174 2.07 21.21 15.52
CA HIS A 174 1.29 20.58 16.59
C HIS A 174 1.87 20.90 17.97
N ALA A 175 3.19 20.79 18.14
CA ALA A 175 3.84 21.12 19.42
C ALA A 175 3.69 22.60 19.81
N LYS A 176 3.75 23.52 18.84
CA LYS A 176 3.53 24.95 19.06
C LYS A 176 2.08 25.24 19.47
N GLN A 177 1.10 24.70 18.73
CA GLN A 177 -0.33 24.90 19.02
C GLN A 177 -0.72 24.41 20.42
N GLN A 178 -0.17 23.25 20.83
CA GLN A 178 -0.41 22.71 22.17
C GLN A 178 0.51 23.33 23.25
N GLN A 179 1.31 24.33 22.92
CA GLN A 179 2.26 25.03 23.83
C GLN A 179 3.26 24.06 24.52
N LYS A 180 3.63 22.98 23.82
CA LYS A 180 4.55 21.95 24.33
C LYS A 180 5.92 21.94 23.64
N ASN A 181 6.20 22.93 22.81
CA ASN A 181 7.45 23.06 22.07
C ASN A 181 8.69 23.34 22.96
N SER A 182 8.50 23.70 24.22
CA SER A 182 9.57 23.88 25.22
C SER A 182 9.75 22.68 26.16
N ASP A 183 8.83 21.70 26.16
CA ASP A 183 8.96 20.47 26.97
C ASP A 183 10.16 19.64 26.50
N PRO A 184 11.15 19.34 27.37
CA PRO A 184 12.38 18.65 26.98
C PRO A 184 12.12 17.22 26.48
N ASN A 185 11.14 16.50 27.03
CA ASN A 185 10.83 15.14 26.63
C ASN A 185 10.19 15.13 25.22
N ILE A 186 9.26 16.03 24.97
CA ILE A 186 8.61 16.19 23.66
C ILE A 186 9.63 16.60 22.61
N ARG A 187 10.52 17.55 22.93
CA ARG A 187 11.62 17.96 22.04
C ARG A 187 12.52 16.79 21.66
N GLN A 188 12.87 15.91 22.61
CA GLN A 188 13.65 14.71 22.32
C GLN A 188 12.93 13.75 21.36
N GLU A 189 11.63 13.52 21.53
CA GLU A 189 10.87 12.65 20.64
C GLU A 189 10.70 13.29 19.23
N ILE A 190 10.55 14.60 19.13
CA ILE A 190 10.54 15.32 17.85
C ILE A 190 11.90 15.18 17.15
N VAL A 191 13.01 15.38 17.86
CA VAL A 191 14.36 15.25 17.27
C VAL A 191 14.63 13.82 16.80
N LYS A 192 14.22 12.80 17.55
CA LYS A 192 14.29 11.39 17.09
C LYS A 192 13.51 11.19 15.79
N LEU A 193 12.31 11.75 15.70
CA LEU A 193 11.49 11.67 14.48
C LEU A 193 12.18 12.32 13.29
N LEU A 194 12.65 13.55 13.45
CA LEU A 194 13.33 14.29 12.39
C LEU A 194 14.63 13.60 11.95
N THR A 195 15.35 13.02 12.91
CA THR A 195 16.56 12.21 12.61
C THR A 195 16.23 10.99 11.78
N LEU A 196 15.22 10.18 12.19
CA LEU A 196 14.79 9.01 11.43
C LEU A 196 14.30 9.39 10.02
N HIS A 197 13.53 10.47 9.94
CA HIS A 197 13.06 10.98 8.65
C HIS A 197 14.23 11.36 7.73
N LYS A 198 15.20 12.12 8.27
CA LYS A 198 16.39 12.53 7.52
C LYS A 198 17.26 11.35 7.07
N VAL A 199 17.46 10.36 7.93
CA VAL A 199 18.17 9.12 7.58
C VAL A 199 17.42 8.38 6.46
N GLY A 200 16.09 8.35 6.50
CA GLY A 200 15.25 7.78 5.43
C GLY A 200 15.46 8.49 4.09
N GLU A 201 15.43 9.83 4.09
CA GLU A 201 15.69 10.63 2.88
C GLU A 201 17.10 10.35 2.29
N LEU A 202 18.14 10.34 3.13
CA LEU A 202 19.50 10.08 2.68
C LEU A 202 19.67 8.66 2.14
N THR A 203 19.01 7.68 2.75
CA THR A 203 19.01 6.29 2.29
C THR A 203 18.33 6.16 0.93
N ALA A 204 17.18 6.81 0.74
CA ALA A 204 16.48 6.84 -0.54
C ALA A 204 17.30 7.56 -1.63
N ALA A 205 17.97 8.66 -1.28
CA ALA A 205 18.86 9.38 -2.20
C ALA A 205 20.04 8.50 -2.65
N ARG A 206 20.65 7.73 -1.72
CA ARG A 206 21.72 6.77 -2.02
C ARG A 206 21.26 5.67 -2.97
N ALA A 207 20.10 5.07 -2.73
CA ALA A 207 19.52 4.05 -3.60
C ALA A 207 19.22 4.61 -5.02
N LYS A 208 18.72 5.86 -5.09
CA LYS A 208 18.48 6.54 -6.36
C LYS A 208 19.78 6.82 -7.13
N ALA A 209 20.84 7.23 -6.43
CA ALA A 209 22.15 7.46 -7.04
C ALA A 209 22.76 6.15 -7.58
N ALA A 210 22.67 5.04 -6.83
CA ALA A 210 23.13 3.74 -7.27
C ALA A 210 22.45 3.27 -8.57
N ARG A 211 21.12 3.44 -8.65
CA ARG A 211 20.36 3.14 -9.88
C ARG A 211 20.77 3.99 -11.08
N LYS A 212 21.08 5.28 -10.87
CA LYS A 212 21.60 6.14 -11.94
C LYS A 212 22.95 5.67 -12.48
N LEU A 213 23.73 4.96 -11.67
CA LEU A 213 25.02 4.35 -12.04
C LEU A 213 24.86 2.93 -12.64
N GLY A 214 23.63 2.55 -13.03
CA GLY A 214 23.36 1.27 -13.68
C GLY A 214 23.26 0.07 -12.75
N ARG A 215 23.27 0.25 -11.40
CA ARG A 215 23.04 -0.86 -10.48
C ARG A 215 21.59 -1.32 -10.55
N ALA A 216 21.39 -2.63 -10.67
CA ALA A 216 20.07 -3.22 -10.64
C ALA A 216 19.33 -2.88 -9.32
N PRO A 217 18.00 -2.71 -9.34
CA PRO A 217 17.22 -2.58 -8.12
C PRO A 217 17.43 -3.81 -7.22
N GLY A 218 17.81 -3.58 -5.98
CA GLY A 218 18.00 -4.62 -4.98
C GLY A 218 16.94 -4.56 -3.87
N ALA A 219 17.30 -5.05 -2.69
CA ALA A 219 16.41 -5.03 -1.52
C ALA A 219 16.28 -3.65 -0.85
N GLU A 220 16.75 -2.57 -1.47
CA GLU A 220 16.66 -1.20 -0.94
C GLU A 220 15.19 -0.75 -0.75
N GLY A 221 14.28 -1.31 -1.54
CA GLY A 221 12.84 -1.11 -1.35
C GLY A 221 12.37 -1.59 0.03
N SER A 222 12.89 -2.72 0.50
CA SER A 222 12.60 -3.26 1.84
C SER A 222 13.16 -2.38 2.95
N ILE A 223 14.37 -1.83 2.78
CA ILE A 223 14.96 -0.87 3.73
C ILE A 223 14.08 0.39 3.80
N GLY A 224 13.68 0.92 2.64
CA GLY A 224 12.81 2.10 2.56
C GLY A 224 11.45 1.88 3.21
N LYS A 225 10.83 0.72 2.99
CA LYS A 225 9.53 0.36 3.60
C LYS A 225 9.66 0.23 5.12
N LEU A 226 10.67 -0.46 5.62
CA LEU A 226 10.90 -0.61 7.07
C LEU A 226 11.18 0.75 7.72
N MET A 227 11.96 1.62 7.06
CA MET A 227 12.21 2.99 7.54
C MET A 227 10.92 3.81 7.58
N SER A 228 10.06 3.70 6.56
CA SER A 228 8.75 4.38 6.55
C SER A 228 7.87 3.95 7.73
N SER A 229 7.87 2.66 8.09
CA SER A 229 7.16 2.15 9.27
C SER A 229 7.73 2.71 10.56
N ASN A 230 9.06 2.78 10.70
CA ASN A 230 9.73 3.35 11.87
C ASN A 230 9.42 4.84 12.03
N VAL A 231 9.46 5.61 10.95
CA VAL A 231 9.11 7.03 10.93
C VAL A 231 7.65 7.23 11.34
N ALA A 232 6.73 6.42 10.80
CA ALA A 232 5.32 6.51 11.14
C ALA A 232 5.05 6.21 12.63
N ARG A 233 5.66 5.17 13.19
CA ARG A 233 5.55 4.86 14.63
C ARG A 233 6.12 5.95 15.52
N GLN A 234 7.28 6.51 15.15
CA GLN A 234 7.88 7.60 15.92
C GLN A 234 7.05 8.89 15.82
N ALA A 235 6.48 9.18 14.65
CA ALA A 235 5.56 10.30 14.47
C ALA A 235 4.29 10.13 15.31
N ASN A 236 3.69 8.92 15.28
CA ASN A 236 2.56 8.59 16.13
C ASN A 236 2.87 8.83 17.60
N LYS A 237 4.02 8.34 18.10
CA LYS A 237 4.46 8.56 19.47
C LYS A 237 4.59 10.06 19.80
N ALA A 238 5.23 10.83 18.92
CA ALA A 238 5.40 12.27 19.12
C ALA A 238 4.05 12.99 19.16
N HIS A 239 3.17 12.74 18.20
CA HIS A 239 1.83 13.34 18.16
C HIS A 239 0.98 12.95 19.37
N THR A 240 1.06 11.70 19.84
CA THR A 240 0.35 11.24 21.04
C THR A 240 0.81 12.00 22.29
N LEU A 241 2.12 12.16 22.49
CA LEU A 241 2.67 12.91 23.63
C LEU A 241 2.31 14.40 23.57
N ILE A 242 2.28 14.98 22.38
CA ILE A 242 1.89 16.37 22.17
C ILE A 242 0.39 16.55 22.46
N ALA A 243 -0.48 15.71 21.88
CA ALA A 243 -1.92 15.80 22.07
C ALA A 243 -2.37 15.47 23.50
N GLY A 244 -1.67 14.53 24.18
CA GLY A 244 -2.10 14.02 25.47
C GLY A 244 -3.51 13.42 25.38
N ALA A 245 -4.37 13.72 26.36
CA ALA A 245 -5.75 13.20 26.40
C ALA A 245 -6.62 13.66 25.22
N LYS A 246 -6.34 14.81 24.63
CA LYS A 246 -7.08 15.32 23.46
C LYS A 246 -6.95 14.41 22.22
N GLY A 247 -5.81 13.73 22.06
CA GLY A 247 -5.60 12.79 20.96
C GLY A 247 -6.52 11.56 20.99
N MET A 248 -7.27 11.37 22.07
CA MET A 248 -8.28 10.31 22.21
C MET A 248 -9.66 10.74 21.69
N LEU A 249 -9.83 12.03 21.38
CA LEU A 249 -11.10 12.60 20.94
C LEU A 249 -11.21 12.53 19.41
N SER A 250 -12.39 12.19 18.92
CA SER A 250 -12.77 12.25 17.52
C SER A 250 -14.06 13.08 17.37
N GLY A 251 -14.25 13.69 16.19
CA GLY A 251 -15.42 14.52 15.92
C GLY A 251 -15.35 15.89 16.55
N THR A 252 -14.14 16.42 16.73
CA THR A 252 -13.92 17.82 17.13
C THR A 252 -14.15 18.74 15.92
N ASN A 253 -14.47 20.02 16.17
CA ASN A 253 -14.57 21.01 15.11
C ASN A 253 -13.19 21.49 14.61
N ASP A 254 -12.10 21.01 15.20
CA ASP A 254 -10.73 21.34 14.82
C ASP A 254 -10.21 20.28 13.83
N LYS A 255 -10.08 20.69 12.56
CA LYS A 255 -9.56 19.80 11.48
C LYS A 255 -8.16 19.27 11.76
N PHE A 256 -7.36 20.01 12.54
CA PHE A 256 -6.02 19.57 12.89
C PHE A 256 -6.05 18.44 13.92
N GLU A 257 -6.89 18.56 14.95
CA GLU A 257 -7.10 17.49 15.94
C GLU A 257 -7.66 16.21 15.28
N GLU A 258 -8.59 16.35 14.31
CA GLU A 258 -9.10 15.21 13.54
C GLU A 258 -7.99 14.48 12.78
N VAL A 259 -7.09 15.22 12.11
CA VAL A 259 -5.93 14.64 11.41
C VAL A 259 -5.03 13.88 12.39
N ILE A 260 -4.78 14.42 13.58
CA ILE A 260 -3.96 13.76 14.60
C ILE A 260 -4.64 12.47 15.10
N ALA A 261 -5.94 12.52 15.40
CA ALA A 261 -6.68 11.33 15.82
C ALA A 261 -6.63 10.24 14.73
N GLU A 262 -6.75 10.61 13.46
CA GLU A 262 -6.64 9.67 12.34
C GLU A 262 -5.23 9.08 12.18
N ILE A 263 -4.16 9.86 12.41
CA ILE A 263 -2.78 9.36 12.44
C ILE A 263 -2.65 8.21 13.46
N LEU A 264 -3.24 8.37 14.65
CA LEU A 264 -3.13 7.39 15.73
C LEU A 264 -3.73 6.04 15.32
N VAL A 265 -4.90 6.03 14.70
CA VAL A 265 -5.59 4.79 14.30
C VAL A 265 -5.08 4.20 13.00
N SER A 266 -4.50 5.02 12.11
CA SER A 266 -4.02 4.58 10.78
C SER A 266 -2.57 4.09 10.79
N THR A 267 -1.75 4.50 11.75
CA THR A 267 -0.31 4.18 11.83
C THR A 267 -0.01 2.67 11.82
N PRO A 268 -0.74 1.78 12.53
CA PRO A 268 -0.46 0.35 12.53
C PRO A 268 -0.44 -0.27 11.12
N ALA A 269 -1.28 0.22 10.21
CA ALA A 269 -1.32 -0.25 8.83
C ALA A 269 0.03 -0.12 8.10
N LYS A 270 0.86 0.87 8.46
CA LYS A 270 2.19 1.06 7.86
C LYS A 270 3.17 -0.07 8.17
N SER A 271 3.00 -0.75 9.30
CA SER A 271 3.82 -1.90 9.68
C SER A 271 3.31 -3.21 9.06
N ILE A 272 2.14 -3.21 8.44
CA ILE A 272 1.45 -4.39 7.92
C ILE A 272 1.43 -4.39 6.38
N ALA A 273 0.88 -3.32 5.77
CA ALA A 273 0.67 -3.23 4.33
C ALA A 273 1.97 -3.26 3.52
N GLY A 274 1.93 -3.82 2.33
CA GLY A 274 3.10 -3.91 1.44
C GLY A 274 4.19 -4.87 1.94
N GLY A 275 3.81 -5.90 2.70
CA GLY A 275 4.67 -6.82 3.44
C GLY A 275 5.03 -6.28 4.83
N THR A 276 4.78 -7.09 5.86
CA THR A 276 5.00 -6.69 7.26
C THR A 276 6.45 -6.31 7.53
N ASP A 277 6.69 -5.61 8.63
CA ASP A 277 8.05 -5.25 9.04
C ASP A 277 8.92 -6.50 9.23
N GLU A 278 8.35 -7.62 9.66
CA GLU A 278 9.01 -8.93 9.81
C GLU A 278 9.44 -9.47 8.44
N ILE A 279 8.55 -9.46 7.46
CA ILE A 279 8.86 -9.84 6.07
C ILE A 279 9.97 -8.93 5.49
N GLN A 280 9.92 -7.62 5.75
CA GLN A 280 10.98 -6.72 5.29
C GLN A 280 12.34 -7.06 5.94
N ARG A 281 12.36 -7.41 7.23
CA ARG A 281 13.59 -7.84 7.93
C ARG A 281 14.13 -9.14 7.35
N ASN A 282 13.28 -10.12 7.05
CA ASN A 282 13.69 -11.37 6.39
C ASN A 282 14.35 -11.07 5.04
N ILE A 283 13.69 -10.27 4.19
CA ILE A 283 14.25 -9.89 2.89
C ILE A 283 15.59 -9.15 3.02
N ILE A 284 15.73 -8.27 4.00
CA ILE A 284 16.98 -7.55 4.26
C ILE A 284 18.05 -8.54 4.75
N GLY A 285 17.73 -9.42 5.69
CA GLY A 285 18.64 -10.46 6.19
C GLY A 285 19.17 -11.31 5.06
N GLU A 286 18.30 -11.92 4.28
CA GLU A 286 18.64 -12.85 3.21
C GLU A 286 19.34 -12.16 2.02
N ARG A 287 18.82 -11.03 1.55
CA ARG A 287 19.25 -10.46 0.25
C ARG A 287 20.20 -9.27 0.36
N VAL A 288 20.32 -8.63 1.51
CA VAL A 288 21.26 -7.52 1.72
C VAL A 288 22.45 -7.97 2.56
N LEU A 289 22.19 -8.75 3.63
CA LEU A 289 23.22 -9.17 4.57
C LEU A 289 23.77 -10.57 4.26
N GLY A 290 23.07 -11.38 3.46
CA GLY A 290 23.50 -12.73 3.08
C GLY A 290 23.43 -13.75 4.23
N LEU A 291 22.50 -13.54 5.18
CA LEU A 291 22.28 -14.41 6.34
C LEU A 291 21.41 -15.61 5.99
#